data_71f315133248a637955dd5274bd5097c
#
_entry.id   71f315133248a637955dd5274bd5097c
#
_cell.length_a   1.000
_cell.length_b   1.000
_cell.length_c   1.000
_cell.angle_alpha   90.00
_cell.angle_beta   90.00
_cell.angle_gamma   90.00
#
_symmetry.space_group_name_H-M   'P 1'
#
loop_
_entity.id
_entity.type
_entity.pdbx_description
1 polymer ?
#
loop_
_entity_poly.entity_id
_entity_poly.type
_entity_poly.pdbx_seq_one_letter_code
_entity_poly.pdbx_strand_id
1 'polypeptide(L)'
;MVGNLRNVVSWSSRLAGLACLSVCYLAGEVSAQDPAAASPVAPAPATAPPAVAPVSYAPPRITKDDDKKWNSGRQVKFQTALRAIAPTNAETKELVDGANLFVDRMTLPENLSNLHRNVIGKAKAPVENQLTNPAPKLILLKAMTARAVELLAENPPHHPDVQLGLVILLESLNAQAVVVPPSTVPYTGTFKALIGVLESPTSPLQCRIHAANGLGRIGREAVVGVPGGDLSVVQRNEIGAALAKALLATESQGLDDGKVWFRGSVAEALGDCGVAFDLNGGSGFIDALLDTATKPTEHLRVRASALRASTQLNWNGTTNVPLILHETAELVLEVAQGYNAAVAAKKGLENADLPHANMDLYLSFQPMTAVQANTLKWGLLNQIARPGIGQHGPAVKAAYVAVLPVIQHIVSNSKVPVAIPAAQIAALDAWIKANAPTDRKPTTASPKAVP
;
A
#
# COMPACT_ATOMS: atom_id res chain seq x y z
N MET A 1 -38.22 10.27 10.65
CA MET A 1 -37.20 9.30 10.18
C MET A 1 -35.77 9.70 10.55
N VAL A 2 -35.47 9.87 11.85
CA VAL A 2 -34.18 10.35 12.36
C VAL A 2 -33.57 9.32 13.34
N GLY A 3 -34.21 8.17 13.51
CA GLY A 3 -33.84 7.20 14.57
C GLY A 3 -32.74 6.19 14.24
N ASN A 4 -32.33 6.00 12.99
CA ASN A 4 -31.41 4.88 12.59
C ASN A 4 -29.95 5.28 12.32
N LEU A 5 -29.60 6.56 12.37
CA LEU A 5 -28.21 7.01 12.09
C LEU A 5 -27.25 6.82 13.29
N ARG A 6 -27.75 6.69 14.52
CA ARG A 6 -26.91 6.49 15.70
C ARG A 6 -26.27 5.10 15.81
N ASN A 7 -26.87 4.09 15.20
CA ASN A 7 -26.32 2.72 15.24
C ASN A 7 -25.20 2.47 14.22
N VAL A 8 -25.11 3.27 13.16
CA VAL A 8 -24.10 3.10 12.10
C VAL A 8 -22.72 3.60 12.57
N VAL A 9 -22.68 4.66 13.40
CA VAL A 9 -21.41 5.22 13.92
C VAL A 9 -20.72 4.29 14.94
N SER A 10 -21.50 3.45 15.64
CA SER A 10 -20.96 2.46 16.59
C SER A 10 -20.25 1.27 15.91
N TRP A 11 -20.53 1.01 14.62
CA TRP A 11 -19.98 -0.12 13.87
C TRP A 11 -18.64 0.16 13.25
N SER A 12 -18.36 1.39 12.84
CA SER A 12 -17.05 1.77 12.29
C SER A 12 -15.89 1.62 13.28
N SER A 13 -16.15 1.83 14.59
CA SER A 13 -15.17 1.62 15.64
C SER A 13 -14.94 0.14 15.99
N ARG A 14 -15.90 -0.75 15.72
CA ARG A 14 -15.75 -2.20 15.95
C ARG A 14 -15.03 -2.90 14.77
N LEU A 15 -15.16 -2.41 13.54
CA LEU A 15 -14.47 -2.95 12.37
C LEU A 15 -12.98 -2.57 12.35
N ALA A 16 -12.61 -1.38 12.83
CA ALA A 16 -11.21 -1.00 13.01
C ALA A 16 -10.49 -1.87 14.06
N GLY A 17 -11.20 -2.38 15.07
CA GLY A 17 -10.68 -3.31 16.06
C GLY A 17 -10.48 -4.75 15.53
N LEU A 18 -11.26 -5.17 14.53
CA LEU A 18 -11.17 -6.51 13.94
C LEU A 18 -10.00 -6.64 12.95
N ALA A 19 -9.63 -5.58 12.26
CA ALA A 19 -8.47 -5.57 11.37
C ALA A 19 -7.13 -5.73 12.11
N CYS A 20 -7.04 -5.32 13.38
CA CYS A 20 -5.83 -5.49 14.20
C CYS A 20 -5.72 -6.87 14.88
N LEU A 21 -6.78 -7.67 14.95
CA LEU A 21 -6.77 -8.97 15.63
C LEU A 21 -6.45 -10.16 14.73
N SER A 22 -6.41 -9.99 13.41
CA SER A 22 -6.16 -11.09 12.46
C SER A 22 -4.67 -11.45 12.28
N VAL A 23 -3.74 -10.74 12.91
CA VAL A 23 -2.29 -10.98 12.73
C VAL A 23 -1.68 -11.89 13.82
N CYS A 24 -2.41 -12.25 14.88
CA CYS A 24 -1.85 -12.91 16.06
C CYS A 24 -2.29 -14.38 16.30
N TYR A 25 -2.90 -15.07 15.36
CA TYR A 25 -3.33 -16.46 15.61
C TYR A 25 -2.91 -17.42 14.49
N LEU A 26 -1.65 -17.85 14.48
CA LEU A 26 -1.19 -19.07 13.83
C LEU A 26 0.01 -19.64 14.61
N ALA A 27 -0.27 -20.27 15.74
CA ALA A 27 0.57 -21.27 16.35
C ALA A 27 -0.35 -22.22 17.15
N GLY A 28 -0.89 -23.21 16.47
CA GLY A 28 -1.65 -24.30 17.06
C GLY A 28 -1.13 -25.61 16.49
N GLU A 29 -0.45 -26.39 17.34
CA GLU A 29 0.04 -27.72 17.01
C GLU A 29 -1.11 -28.67 16.67
N VAL A 30 -1.05 -29.27 15.49
CA VAL A 30 -1.92 -30.40 15.11
C VAL A 30 -1.18 -31.67 15.40
N SER A 31 -1.65 -32.40 16.42
CA SER A 31 -1.25 -33.75 16.72
C SER A 31 -1.86 -34.72 15.68
N ALA A 32 -1.01 -35.36 14.89
CA ALA A 32 -1.44 -36.37 13.92
C ALA A 32 -1.58 -37.73 14.61
N GLN A 33 -2.76 -38.37 14.47
CA GLN A 33 -2.97 -39.78 14.72
C GLN A 33 -2.64 -40.58 13.45
N ASP A 34 -1.79 -41.60 13.61
CA ASP A 34 -1.39 -42.55 12.58
C ASP A 34 -2.55 -43.46 12.14
N PRO A 35 -2.73 -43.72 10.86
CA PRO A 35 -3.33 -44.96 10.38
C PRO A 35 -2.27 -45.88 9.75
N ALA A 36 -2.46 -47.16 10.06
CA ALA A 36 -1.60 -48.31 9.84
C ALA A 36 -0.99 -48.47 8.44
N ALA A 37 0.19 -49.05 8.47
CA ALA A 37 1.16 -49.34 7.44
C ALA A 37 0.63 -50.07 6.18
N ALA A 38 0.98 -49.50 5.03
CA ALA A 38 1.26 -50.25 3.81
C ALA A 38 2.75 -50.09 3.50
N SER A 39 3.45 -51.21 3.27
CA SER A 39 4.88 -51.26 3.01
C SER A 39 5.28 -50.41 1.80
N PRO A 40 6.26 -49.53 1.91
CA PRO A 40 6.68 -48.69 0.78
C PRO A 40 7.64 -49.44 -0.14
N VAL A 41 7.32 -49.38 -1.44
CA VAL A 41 8.28 -49.65 -2.51
C VAL A 41 9.36 -48.54 -2.41
N ALA A 42 10.62 -48.93 -2.31
CA ALA A 42 11.73 -48.03 -2.20
C ALA A 42 11.79 -47.08 -3.43
N PRO A 43 11.73 -45.76 -3.26
CA PRO A 43 11.91 -44.84 -4.36
C PRO A 43 13.35 -44.89 -4.85
N ALA A 44 13.52 -44.79 -6.18
CA ALA A 44 14.84 -44.65 -6.80
C ALA A 44 15.57 -43.42 -6.20
N PRO A 45 16.90 -43.48 -6.03
CA PRO A 45 17.65 -42.35 -5.45
C PRO A 45 17.42 -41.08 -6.29
N ALA A 46 16.78 -40.11 -5.67
CA ALA A 46 16.60 -38.78 -6.27
C ALA A 46 17.98 -38.18 -6.51
N THR A 47 18.30 -37.86 -7.77
CA THR A 47 19.48 -37.08 -8.12
C THR A 47 19.47 -35.80 -7.30
N ALA A 48 20.47 -35.59 -6.48
CA ALA A 48 20.60 -34.39 -5.67
C ALA A 48 20.53 -33.14 -6.60
N PRO A 49 19.73 -32.14 -6.26
CA PRO A 49 19.70 -30.91 -7.07
C PRO A 49 21.11 -30.31 -7.17
N PRO A 50 21.48 -29.75 -8.33
CA PRO A 50 22.79 -29.13 -8.50
C PRO A 50 23.02 -28.10 -7.39
N ALA A 51 24.22 -28.16 -6.76
CA ALA A 51 24.59 -27.23 -5.70
C ALA A 51 24.54 -25.82 -6.26
N VAL A 52 23.63 -25.00 -5.72
CA VAL A 52 23.51 -23.60 -6.05
C VAL A 52 24.79 -22.91 -5.56
N ALA A 53 25.51 -22.24 -6.46
CA ALA A 53 26.71 -21.49 -6.10
C ALA A 53 26.36 -20.47 -4.98
N PRO A 54 27.21 -20.30 -3.98
CA PRO A 54 26.96 -19.36 -2.89
C PRO A 54 26.83 -17.94 -3.46
N VAL A 55 25.72 -17.27 -3.14
CA VAL A 55 25.49 -15.88 -3.54
C VAL A 55 26.45 -14.99 -2.77
N SER A 56 27.29 -14.24 -3.50
CA SER A 56 28.19 -13.26 -2.90
C SER A 56 27.43 -11.94 -2.70
N TYR A 57 27.42 -11.45 -1.46
CA TYR A 57 26.82 -10.14 -1.13
C TYR A 57 27.93 -9.09 -0.93
N ALA A 58 27.55 -7.81 -1.06
CA ALA A 58 28.43 -6.69 -0.73
C ALA A 58 28.86 -6.77 0.75
N PRO A 59 30.15 -6.46 1.06
CA PRO A 59 30.65 -6.48 2.44
C PRO A 59 29.98 -5.35 3.27
N PRO A 60 30.00 -5.45 4.62
CA PRO A 60 29.58 -4.36 5.49
C PRO A 60 30.37 -3.09 5.23
N ARG A 61 29.72 -1.93 5.29
CA ARG A 61 30.35 -0.62 5.04
C ARG A 61 31.12 -0.07 6.23
N ILE A 62 30.84 -0.57 7.41
CA ILE A 62 31.52 -0.22 8.66
C ILE A 62 31.88 -1.47 9.45
N THR A 63 32.79 -1.34 10.39
CA THR A 63 33.12 -2.37 11.38
C THR A 63 32.51 -2.02 12.74
N LYS A 64 32.46 -3.01 13.65
CA LYS A 64 32.10 -2.77 15.06
C LYS A 64 32.97 -1.74 15.75
N ASP A 65 34.22 -1.68 15.37
CA ASP A 65 35.17 -0.73 15.96
C ASP A 65 34.91 0.70 15.46
N ASP A 66 34.50 0.88 14.22
CA ASP A 66 34.08 2.18 13.71
C ASP A 66 32.81 2.67 14.43
N ASP A 67 31.88 1.78 14.68
CA ASP A 67 30.65 2.08 15.44
C ASP A 67 30.96 2.48 16.90
N LYS A 68 31.89 1.76 17.56
CA LYS A 68 32.36 2.12 18.91
C LYS A 68 33.07 3.47 18.95
N LYS A 69 33.97 3.74 18.00
CA LYS A 69 34.69 5.02 17.89
C LYS A 69 33.73 6.20 17.72
N TRP A 70 32.68 6.04 16.95
CA TRP A 70 31.62 7.07 16.83
C TRP A 70 31.00 7.40 18.19
N ASN A 71 30.58 6.39 18.92
CA ASN A 71 29.88 6.54 20.20
C ASN A 71 30.78 7.23 21.26
N SER A 72 32.08 7.03 21.22
CA SER A 72 33.02 7.59 22.22
C SER A 72 33.51 9.01 21.92
N GLY A 73 33.55 9.44 20.67
CA GLY A 73 34.21 10.69 20.30
C GLY A 73 33.34 11.72 19.54
N ARG A 74 32.48 11.28 18.66
CA ARG A 74 31.77 12.16 17.72
C ARG A 74 30.31 12.45 18.12
N GLN A 75 29.73 11.63 18.99
CA GLN A 75 28.31 11.77 19.37
C GLN A 75 27.99 13.15 19.95
N VAL A 76 28.87 13.75 20.77
CA VAL A 76 28.66 15.09 21.36
C VAL A 76 28.61 16.17 20.28
N LYS A 77 29.54 16.13 19.31
CA LYS A 77 29.56 17.09 18.19
C LYS A 77 28.32 16.95 17.32
N PHE A 78 27.90 15.73 17.02
CA PHE A 78 26.66 15.46 16.31
C PHE A 78 25.43 15.99 17.04
N GLN A 79 25.32 15.76 18.35
CA GLN A 79 24.20 16.28 19.16
C GLN A 79 24.18 17.82 19.20
N THR A 80 25.34 18.47 19.20
CA THR A 80 25.47 19.92 19.09
C THR A 80 24.97 20.40 17.74
N ALA A 81 25.38 19.75 16.64
CA ALA A 81 24.96 20.08 15.28
C ALA A 81 23.43 19.93 15.06
N LEU A 82 22.80 18.95 15.71
CA LEU A 82 21.32 18.78 15.65
C LEU A 82 20.55 19.99 16.20
N ARG A 83 21.14 20.75 17.10
CA ARG A 83 20.52 21.91 17.75
C ARG A 83 20.88 23.23 17.09
N ALA A 84 21.73 23.23 16.07
CA ALA A 84 22.11 24.43 15.34
C ALA A 84 20.89 25.00 14.57
N ILE A 85 20.65 26.31 14.63
CA ILE A 85 19.61 26.97 13.86
C ILE A 85 20.05 27.05 12.38
N ALA A 86 21.31 27.38 12.16
CA ALA A 86 21.97 27.45 10.86
C ALA A 86 23.31 26.73 10.96
N PRO A 87 23.38 25.43 10.59
CA PRO A 87 24.61 24.65 10.70
C PRO A 87 25.76 25.25 9.89
N THR A 88 26.91 25.36 10.50
CA THR A 88 28.19 25.67 9.83
C THR A 88 28.60 24.52 8.91
N ASN A 89 29.60 24.74 8.05
CA ASN A 89 30.14 23.68 7.21
C ASN A 89 30.68 22.49 8.04
N ALA A 90 31.29 22.74 9.20
CA ALA A 90 31.79 21.70 10.09
C ALA A 90 30.65 20.90 10.71
N GLU A 91 29.60 21.57 11.20
CA GLU A 91 28.39 20.92 11.75
C GLU A 91 27.64 20.16 10.66
N THR A 92 27.51 20.72 9.45
CA THR A 92 26.94 20.02 8.28
C THR A 92 27.68 18.71 8.00
N LYS A 93 29.03 18.74 8.05
CA LYS A 93 29.84 17.53 7.87
C LYS A 93 29.55 16.50 8.97
N GLU A 94 29.45 16.89 10.23
CA GLU A 94 29.14 15.97 11.33
C GLU A 94 27.71 15.37 11.16
N LEU A 95 26.74 16.15 10.66
CA LEU A 95 25.38 15.66 10.36
C LEU A 95 25.39 14.62 9.23
N VAL A 96 26.11 14.89 8.14
CA VAL A 96 26.23 13.97 7.01
C VAL A 96 26.95 12.66 7.42
N ASP A 97 28.09 12.79 8.11
CA ASP A 97 28.85 11.62 8.60
C ASP A 97 27.99 10.77 9.56
N GLY A 98 27.20 11.41 10.44
CA GLY A 98 26.28 10.74 11.33
C GLY A 98 25.13 10.03 10.59
N ALA A 99 24.54 10.69 9.61
CA ALA A 99 23.50 10.10 8.77
C ALA A 99 24.02 8.86 8.03
N ASN A 100 25.19 8.95 7.41
CA ASN A 100 25.82 7.84 6.73
C ASN A 100 26.08 6.66 7.68
N LEU A 101 26.64 6.93 8.86
CA LEU A 101 26.87 5.89 9.86
C LEU A 101 25.57 5.17 10.26
N PHE A 102 24.47 5.90 10.50
CA PHE A 102 23.20 5.28 10.87
C PHE A 102 22.67 4.37 9.78
N VAL A 103 22.84 4.73 8.51
CA VAL A 103 22.46 3.89 7.38
C VAL A 103 23.43 2.72 7.23
N ASP A 104 24.74 2.95 7.34
CA ASP A 104 25.77 1.91 7.21
C ASP A 104 25.67 0.82 8.29
N ARG A 105 25.16 1.14 9.47
CA ARG A 105 24.86 0.17 10.53
C ARG A 105 23.90 -0.93 10.07
N MET A 106 23.07 -0.64 9.07
CA MET A 106 22.15 -1.62 8.51
C MET A 106 22.89 -2.74 7.77
N THR A 107 24.12 -2.50 7.31
CA THR A 107 24.94 -3.49 6.60
C THR A 107 25.68 -4.45 7.55
N LEU A 108 25.70 -4.21 8.86
CA LEU A 108 26.37 -5.06 9.84
C LEU A 108 25.65 -6.40 10.01
N PRO A 109 26.34 -7.55 9.89
CA PRO A 109 25.70 -8.88 9.99
C PRO A 109 24.95 -9.11 11.29
N GLU A 110 25.45 -8.59 12.41
CA GLU A 110 24.81 -8.71 13.73
C GLU A 110 23.50 -7.93 13.85
N ASN A 111 23.26 -6.98 12.94
CA ASN A 111 22.05 -6.17 12.93
C ASN A 111 20.90 -6.80 12.10
N LEU A 112 21.21 -7.79 11.25
CA LEU A 112 20.21 -8.37 10.33
C LEU A 112 18.97 -8.91 11.08
N SER A 113 19.16 -9.64 12.17
CA SER A 113 18.05 -10.21 12.94
C SER A 113 17.17 -9.18 13.65
N ASN A 114 17.67 -7.95 13.85
CA ASN A 114 16.99 -6.88 14.57
C ASN A 114 16.75 -5.63 13.70
N LEU A 115 16.98 -5.73 12.40
CA LEU A 115 17.01 -4.60 11.47
C LEU A 115 15.70 -3.80 11.54
N HIS A 116 14.57 -4.48 11.37
CA HIS A 116 13.25 -3.85 11.33
C HIS A 116 12.78 -3.33 12.69
N ARG A 117 13.14 -3.99 13.79
CA ARG A 117 12.68 -3.62 15.13
C ARG A 117 13.48 -2.47 15.75
N ASN A 118 14.79 -2.51 15.64
CA ASN A 118 15.67 -1.62 16.39
C ASN A 118 16.55 -0.72 15.54
N VAL A 119 17.14 -1.22 14.44
CA VAL A 119 18.17 -0.48 13.70
C VAL A 119 17.54 0.68 12.92
N ILE A 120 16.44 0.44 12.20
CA ILE A 120 15.72 1.48 11.46
C ILE A 120 15.17 2.55 12.41
N GLY A 121 14.57 2.14 13.54
CA GLY A 121 14.08 3.09 14.56
C GLY A 121 15.19 3.98 15.11
N LYS A 122 16.35 3.40 15.43
CA LYS A 122 17.54 4.17 15.88
C LYS A 122 18.09 5.09 14.80
N ALA A 123 18.07 4.66 13.54
CA ALA A 123 18.50 5.50 12.42
C ALA A 123 17.60 6.73 12.26
N LYS A 124 16.29 6.57 12.41
CA LYS A 124 15.32 7.68 12.29
C LYS A 124 15.25 8.58 13.53
N ALA A 125 15.61 8.08 14.69
CA ALA A 125 15.48 8.82 15.94
C ALA A 125 15.97 10.27 15.90
N PRO A 126 17.14 10.60 15.29
CA PRO A 126 17.59 11.99 15.20
C PRO A 126 16.66 12.90 14.37
N VAL A 127 16.05 12.38 13.31
CA VAL A 127 15.12 13.16 12.46
C VAL A 127 13.70 13.25 13.06
N GLU A 128 13.31 12.31 13.91
CA GLU A 128 12.03 12.28 14.61
C GLU A 128 12.07 13.05 15.94
N ASN A 129 13.27 13.38 16.42
CA ASN A 129 13.43 14.13 17.66
C ASN A 129 12.91 15.57 17.49
N GLN A 130 12.01 15.98 18.37
CA GLN A 130 11.44 17.34 18.39
C GLN A 130 12.48 18.43 18.70
N LEU A 131 13.59 18.09 19.34
CA LEU A 131 14.69 19.02 19.63
C LEU A 131 15.62 19.26 18.44
N THR A 132 15.46 18.52 17.36
CA THR A 132 16.24 18.72 16.13
C THR A 132 15.64 19.87 15.33
N ASN A 133 16.41 20.91 15.09
CA ASN A 133 15.98 22.06 14.31
C ASN A 133 15.69 21.68 12.83
N PRO A 134 14.84 22.43 12.11
CA PRO A 134 14.45 22.12 10.74
C PRO A 134 15.62 22.01 9.74
N ALA A 135 16.61 22.90 9.84
CA ALA A 135 17.76 22.90 8.92
C ALA A 135 18.65 21.66 9.09
N PRO A 136 19.15 21.31 10.27
CA PRO A 136 19.82 20.02 10.53
C PRO A 136 19.01 18.81 10.11
N LYS A 137 17.72 18.81 10.40
CA LYS A 137 16.80 17.73 10.03
C LYS A 137 16.78 17.48 8.52
N LEU A 138 16.66 18.55 7.72
CA LEU A 138 16.66 18.44 6.26
C LEU A 138 18.01 17.93 5.71
N ILE A 139 19.14 18.33 6.34
CA ILE A 139 20.48 17.81 5.99
C ILE A 139 20.54 16.30 6.25
N LEU A 140 20.08 15.85 7.43
CA LEU A 140 20.04 14.42 7.76
C LEU A 140 19.18 13.63 6.78
N LEU A 141 17.95 14.09 6.49
CA LEU A 141 17.04 13.43 5.56
C LEU A 141 17.65 13.26 4.16
N LYS A 142 18.28 14.33 3.65
CA LYS A 142 18.98 14.29 2.37
C LYS A 142 20.16 13.31 2.38
N ALA A 143 21.00 13.35 3.42
CA ALA A 143 22.17 12.49 3.54
C ALA A 143 21.76 11.01 3.69
N MET A 144 20.80 10.69 4.56
CA MET A 144 20.29 9.33 4.72
C MET A 144 19.70 8.78 3.42
N THR A 145 18.92 9.61 2.70
CA THR A 145 18.36 9.22 1.40
C THR A 145 19.47 8.93 0.39
N ALA A 146 20.45 9.84 0.25
CA ALA A 146 21.57 9.65 -0.67
C ALA A 146 22.36 8.39 -0.35
N ARG A 147 22.66 8.15 0.93
CA ARG A 147 23.39 6.96 1.36
C ARG A 147 22.61 5.68 1.12
N ALA A 148 21.30 5.66 1.41
CA ALA A 148 20.46 4.50 1.13
C ALA A 148 20.40 4.16 -0.37
N VAL A 149 20.32 5.18 -1.23
CA VAL A 149 20.36 5.01 -2.70
C VAL A 149 21.69 4.44 -3.15
N GLU A 150 22.82 4.94 -2.62
CA GLU A 150 24.15 4.44 -2.91
C GLU A 150 24.27 2.94 -2.57
N LEU A 151 23.84 2.52 -1.37
CA LEU A 151 23.88 1.13 -0.95
C LEU A 151 22.95 0.22 -1.76
N LEU A 152 21.78 0.71 -2.17
CA LEU A 152 20.86 -0.04 -3.03
C LEU A 152 21.38 -0.24 -4.45
N ALA A 153 22.28 0.63 -4.91
CA ALA A 153 22.90 0.56 -6.25
C ALA A 153 24.18 -0.27 -6.30
N GLU A 154 24.65 -0.82 -5.18
CA GLU A 154 25.89 -1.58 -5.13
C GLU A 154 25.84 -2.90 -5.92
N ASN A 155 27.00 -3.23 -6.52
CA ASN A 155 27.19 -4.50 -7.22
C ASN A 155 28.51 -5.16 -6.75
N PRO A 156 28.47 -6.35 -6.13
CA PRO A 156 27.28 -7.15 -5.86
C PRO A 156 26.32 -6.46 -4.89
N PRO A 157 25.02 -6.84 -4.92
CA PRO A 157 24.02 -6.24 -4.04
C PRO A 157 24.25 -6.66 -2.57
N HIS A 158 23.76 -5.87 -1.64
CA HIS A 158 23.70 -6.26 -0.23
C HIS A 158 22.72 -7.42 0.01
N HIS A 159 22.84 -8.05 1.19
CA HIS A 159 21.87 -9.06 1.63
C HIS A 159 20.43 -8.57 1.47
N PRO A 160 19.46 -9.43 1.05
CA PRO A 160 18.07 -9.01 0.82
C PRO A 160 17.42 -8.27 2.01
N ASP A 161 17.74 -8.69 3.25
CA ASP A 161 17.22 -8.01 4.44
C ASP A 161 17.76 -6.58 4.57
N VAL A 162 19.03 -6.34 4.18
CA VAL A 162 19.60 -4.99 4.13
C VAL A 162 18.89 -4.15 3.08
N GLN A 163 18.70 -4.68 1.87
CA GLN A 163 17.97 -3.99 0.81
C GLN A 163 16.56 -3.62 1.27
N LEU A 164 15.83 -4.58 1.86
CA LEU A 164 14.50 -4.36 2.41
C LEU A 164 14.53 -3.29 3.51
N GLY A 165 15.47 -3.37 4.43
CA GLY A 165 15.64 -2.39 5.49
C GLY A 165 15.88 -0.97 4.96
N LEU A 166 16.71 -0.80 3.93
CA LEU A 166 16.95 0.48 3.27
C LEU A 166 15.68 1.05 2.63
N VAL A 167 14.88 0.21 1.97
CA VAL A 167 13.61 0.66 1.37
C VAL A 167 12.59 1.04 2.46
N ILE A 168 12.47 0.26 3.55
CA ILE A 168 11.63 0.61 4.70
C ILE A 168 12.10 1.92 5.36
N LEU A 169 13.41 2.16 5.42
CA LEU A 169 13.92 3.44 5.88
C LEU A 169 13.41 4.57 4.98
N LEU A 170 13.59 4.48 3.66
CA LEU A 170 13.15 5.48 2.69
C LEU A 170 11.64 5.73 2.76
N GLU A 171 10.82 4.68 2.85
CA GLU A 171 9.36 4.74 3.00
C GLU A 171 8.94 5.50 4.27
N SER A 172 9.68 5.32 5.36
CA SER A 172 9.31 5.78 6.70
C SER A 172 9.92 7.10 7.13
N LEU A 173 10.77 7.75 6.31
CA LEU A 173 11.33 9.07 6.63
C LEU A 173 10.24 10.15 6.68
N ASN A 174 10.31 11.00 7.72
CA ASN A 174 9.34 12.07 7.96
C ASN A 174 10.01 13.44 7.94
N ALA A 175 9.46 14.36 7.12
CA ALA A 175 9.83 15.77 7.12
C ALA A 175 9.39 16.43 8.43
N GLN A 176 8.21 16.06 8.94
CA GLN A 176 7.70 16.56 10.21
C GLN A 176 7.00 15.43 10.99
N ALA A 177 7.35 15.30 12.27
CA ALA A 177 6.57 14.55 13.23
C ALA A 177 5.49 15.48 13.78
N VAL A 178 4.22 15.10 13.66
CA VAL A 178 3.09 15.90 14.19
C VAL A 178 2.62 15.25 15.48
N VAL A 179 2.41 16.09 16.51
CA VAL A 179 2.03 15.64 17.86
C VAL A 179 0.54 15.26 17.93
N VAL A 180 -0.27 15.69 16.95
CA VAL A 180 -1.72 15.44 16.88
C VAL A 180 -2.05 14.74 15.55
N PRO A 181 -2.77 13.61 15.56
CA PRO A 181 -3.23 12.95 14.34
C PRO A 181 -4.05 13.89 13.42
N PRO A 182 -3.88 13.77 12.08
CA PRO A 182 -3.13 12.77 11.34
C PRO A 182 -1.66 13.17 11.14
N SER A 183 -0.96 12.61 11.77
CA SER A 183 0.22 12.00 12.20
C SER A 183 1.54 12.52 11.67
N THR A 184 2.04 12.31 10.55
CA THR A 184 3.41 12.61 10.12
C THR A 184 3.41 13.09 8.67
N VAL A 185 4.16 14.15 8.39
CA VAL A 185 4.38 14.58 7.00
C VAL A 185 5.57 13.80 6.46
N PRO A 186 5.41 12.99 5.39
CA PRO A 186 6.51 12.22 4.82
C PRO A 186 7.57 13.14 4.23
N TYR A 187 8.80 12.66 4.23
CA TYR A 187 9.88 13.32 3.49
C TYR A 187 9.76 12.98 2.00
N THR A 188 9.30 13.93 1.20
CA THR A 188 9.05 13.72 -0.23
C THR A 188 10.31 13.50 -1.05
N GLY A 189 11.50 13.92 -0.55
CA GLY A 189 12.78 13.72 -1.25
C GLY A 189 13.16 12.27 -1.56
N THR A 190 12.44 11.29 -0.98
CA THR A 190 12.68 9.86 -1.24
C THR A 190 11.97 9.32 -2.49
N PHE A 191 11.02 10.07 -3.09
CA PHE A 191 10.14 9.52 -4.14
C PHE A 191 10.89 8.99 -5.37
N LYS A 192 11.97 9.66 -5.80
CA LYS A 192 12.78 9.18 -6.94
C LYS A 192 13.46 7.85 -6.64
N ALA A 193 14.00 7.69 -5.44
CA ALA A 193 14.62 6.44 -5.00
C ALA A 193 13.59 5.30 -4.96
N LEU A 194 12.40 5.57 -4.43
CA LEU A 194 11.32 4.59 -4.37
C LEU A 194 10.81 4.21 -5.77
N ILE A 195 10.69 5.16 -6.71
CA ILE A 195 10.39 4.86 -8.12
C ILE A 195 11.47 3.95 -8.70
N GLY A 196 12.74 4.23 -8.49
CA GLY A 196 13.84 3.40 -8.96
C GLY A 196 13.77 1.96 -8.46
N VAL A 197 13.43 1.75 -7.17
CA VAL A 197 13.22 0.42 -6.59
C VAL A 197 11.98 -0.27 -7.19
N LEU A 198 10.87 0.46 -7.35
CA LEU A 198 9.61 -0.06 -7.89
C LEU A 198 9.80 -0.57 -9.33
N GLU A 199 10.51 0.19 -10.17
CA GLU A 199 10.72 -0.12 -11.58
C GLU A 199 11.84 -1.14 -11.83
N SER A 200 12.73 -1.36 -10.86
CA SER A 200 13.86 -2.30 -11.01
C SER A 200 13.38 -3.76 -11.02
N PRO A 201 13.58 -4.50 -12.11
CA PRO A 201 13.21 -5.91 -12.18
C PRO A 201 14.10 -6.81 -11.29
N THR A 202 15.27 -6.33 -10.90
CA THR A 202 16.22 -7.04 -10.04
C THR A 202 15.99 -6.80 -8.55
N SER A 203 15.18 -5.80 -8.20
CA SER A 203 14.81 -5.56 -6.80
C SER A 203 13.92 -6.68 -6.27
N PRO A 204 14.19 -7.19 -5.05
CA PRO A 204 13.32 -8.16 -4.40
C PRO A 204 11.86 -7.68 -4.35
N LEU A 205 10.91 -8.60 -4.49
CA LEU A 205 9.49 -8.26 -4.56
C LEU A 205 9.02 -7.49 -3.32
N GLN A 206 9.50 -7.88 -2.14
CA GLN A 206 9.22 -7.18 -0.88
C GLN A 206 9.69 -5.72 -0.91
N CYS A 207 10.86 -5.45 -1.48
CA CYS A 207 11.35 -4.08 -1.66
C CYS A 207 10.42 -3.27 -2.57
N ARG A 208 9.95 -3.87 -3.65
CA ARG A 208 9.01 -3.22 -4.59
C ARG A 208 7.65 -2.94 -3.95
N ILE A 209 7.14 -3.83 -3.08
CA ILE A 209 5.92 -3.61 -2.29
C ILE A 209 6.09 -2.39 -1.38
N HIS A 210 7.17 -2.34 -0.59
CA HIS A 210 7.45 -1.21 0.29
C HIS A 210 7.68 0.09 -0.48
N ALA A 211 8.31 0.02 -1.66
CA ALA A 211 8.46 1.18 -2.53
C ALA A 211 7.09 1.73 -2.99
N ALA A 212 6.16 0.85 -3.40
CA ALA A 212 4.80 1.25 -3.76
C ALA A 212 4.08 1.90 -2.57
N ASN A 213 4.14 1.27 -1.38
CA ASN A 213 3.53 1.79 -0.15
C ASN A 213 4.09 3.18 0.21
N GLY A 214 5.41 3.36 0.11
CA GLY A 214 6.07 4.64 0.36
C GLY A 214 5.63 5.73 -0.62
N LEU A 215 5.49 5.39 -1.90
CA LEU A 215 4.99 6.30 -2.94
C LEU A 215 3.53 6.68 -2.69
N GLY A 216 2.67 5.72 -2.34
CA GLY A 216 1.29 5.97 -1.96
C GLY A 216 1.20 6.88 -0.73
N ARG A 217 2.02 6.61 0.30
CA ARG A 217 2.10 7.44 1.49
C ARG A 217 2.50 8.89 1.16
N ILE A 218 3.54 9.09 0.35
CA ILE A 218 3.97 10.42 -0.11
C ILE A 218 2.83 11.10 -0.87
N GLY A 219 2.17 10.39 -1.79
CA GLY A 219 1.03 10.91 -2.54
C GLY A 219 -0.11 11.38 -1.65
N ARG A 220 -0.43 10.63 -0.59
CA ARG A 220 -1.54 10.88 0.33
C ARG A 220 -1.26 11.95 1.38
N GLU A 221 -0.05 11.97 1.95
CA GLU A 221 0.25 12.70 3.20
C GLU A 221 1.16 13.92 2.98
N ALA A 222 1.62 14.18 1.75
CA ALA A 222 2.41 15.37 1.44
C ALA A 222 1.62 16.65 1.71
N VAL A 223 2.26 17.61 2.40
CA VAL A 223 1.64 18.87 2.82
C VAL A 223 2.42 20.05 2.25
N VAL A 224 1.70 20.94 1.54
CA VAL A 224 2.27 22.15 0.97
C VAL A 224 2.79 23.09 2.07
N GLY A 225 3.98 23.66 1.86
CA GLY A 225 4.60 24.60 2.79
C GLY A 225 5.39 23.95 3.93
N VAL A 226 5.45 22.62 4.01
CA VAL A 226 6.31 21.91 4.96
C VAL A 226 7.67 21.64 4.29
N PRO A 227 8.80 22.16 4.81
CA PRO A 227 10.10 21.92 4.23
C PRO A 227 10.42 20.41 4.13
N GLY A 228 10.61 19.93 2.90
CA GLY A 228 10.84 18.50 2.61
C GLY A 228 9.58 17.63 2.63
N GLY A 229 8.41 18.19 2.91
CA GLY A 229 7.11 17.50 2.89
C GLY A 229 6.19 17.96 1.75
N ASP A 230 6.64 18.91 0.94
CA ASP A 230 5.90 19.43 -0.21
C ASP A 230 6.06 18.50 -1.43
N LEU A 231 4.96 18.31 -2.16
CA LEU A 231 4.92 17.50 -3.38
C LEU A 231 4.24 18.32 -4.50
N SER A 232 5.02 18.71 -5.50
CA SER A 232 4.48 19.42 -6.65
C SER A 232 3.53 18.53 -7.48
N VAL A 233 2.66 19.18 -8.27
CA VAL A 233 1.74 18.46 -9.19
C VAL A 233 2.53 17.58 -10.16
N VAL A 234 3.67 18.06 -10.67
CA VAL A 234 4.55 17.30 -11.59
C VAL A 234 5.09 16.05 -10.91
N GLN A 235 5.60 16.16 -9.67
CA GLN A 235 6.13 15.02 -8.92
C GLN A 235 5.03 14.01 -8.59
N ARG A 236 3.84 14.49 -8.20
CA ARG A 236 2.68 13.63 -7.96
C ARG A 236 2.28 12.86 -9.21
N ASN A 237 2.32 13.50 -10.36
CA ASN A 237 2.02 12.88 -11.64
C ASN A 237 3.08 11.84 -12.03
N GLU A 238 4.34 12.11 -11.77
CA GLU A 238 5.44 11.16 -11.98
C GLU A 238 5.28 9.90 -11.11
N ILE A 239 4.90 10.05 -9.84
CA ILE A 239 4.57 8.92 -8.96
C ILE A 239 3.41 8.11 -9.54
N GLY A 240 2.31 8.78 -9.95
CA GLY A 240 1.16 8.13 -10.57
C GLY A 240 1.53 7.34 -11.83
N ALA A 241 2.37 7.92 -12.71
CA ALA A 241 2.84 7.26 -13.92
C ALA A 241 3.66 6.00 -13.64
N ALA A 242 4.58 6.06 -12.67
CA ALA A 242 5.38 4.90 -12.27
C ALA A 242 4.53 3.77 -11.68
N LEU A 243 3.54 4.10 -10.83
CA LEU A 243 2.61 3.14 -10.25
C LEU A 243 1.69 2.52 -11.32
N ALA A 244 1.10 3.32 -12.21
CA ALA A 244 0.28 2.82 -13.31
C ALA A 244 1.06 1.89 -14.23
N LYS A 245 2.30 2.26 -14.60
CA LYS A 245 3.21 1.42 -15.37
C LYS A 245 3.51 0.09 -14.67
N ALA A 246 3.79 0.11 -13.37
CA ALA A 246 4.05 -1.10 -12.58
C ALA A 246 2.81 -2.00 -12.48
N LEU A 247 1.61 -1.43 -12.38
CA LEU A 247 0.35 -2.18 -12.36
C LEU A 247 0.09 -2.89 -13.68
N LEU A 248 0.31 -2.22 -14.80
CA LEU A 248 0.06 -2.76 -16.14
C LEU A 248 1.15 -3.73 -16.62
N ALA A 249 2.40 -3.56 -16.18
CA ALA A 249 3.53 -4.37 -16.63
C ALA A 249 3.56 -5.80 -16.05
N THR A 250 2.81 -6.06 -14.97
CA THR A 250 2.81 -7.36 -14.32
C THR A 250 1.71 -8.25 -14.88
N GLU A 251 2.09 -9.41 -15.45
CA GLU A 251 1.11 -10.39 -15.93
C GLU A 251 0.28 -10.95 -14.77
N SER A 252 -1.02 -11.13 -15.02
CA SER A 252 -1.99 -11.59 -14.04
C SER A 252 -2.13 -13.11 -13.95
N GLN A 253 -1.52 -13.86 -14.86
CA GLN A 253 -1.65 -15.33 -14.88
C GLN A 253 -0.58 -16.00 -14.00
N GLY A 254 -1.01 -17.02 -13.23
CA GLY A 254 -0.11 -17.81 -12.39
C GLY A 254 0.55 -17.01 -11.27
N LEU A 255 -0.18 -16.04 -10.72
CA LEU A 255 0.32 -15.22 -9.61
C LEU A 255 0.44 -16.05 -8.34
N ASP A 256 1.64 -16.03 -7.75
CA ASP A 256 1.82 -16.41 -6.35
C ASP A 256 1.30 -15.31 -5.42
N ASP A 257 1.08 -15.64 -4.14
CA ASP A 257 0.55 -14.72 -3.14
C ASP A 257 1.37 -13.42 -3.04
N GLY A 258 2.68 -13.49 -3.23
CA GLY A 258 3.55 -12.32 -3.20
C GLY A 258 3.26 -11.35 -4.34
N LYS A 259 3.03 -11.86 -5.54
CA LYS A 259 2.68 -11.03 -6.71
C LYS A 259 1.28 -10.44 -6.58
N VAL A 260 0.32 -11.22 -6.06
CA VAL A 260 -1.03 -10.71 -5.76
C VAL A 260 -0.93 -9.55 -4.77
N TRP A 261 -0.15 -9.71 -3.71
CA TRP A 261 0.06 -8.62 -2.74
C TRP A 261 0.73 -7.41 -3.37
N PHE A 262 1.78 -7.60 -4.17
CA PHE A 262 2.46 -6.50 -4.89
C PHE A 262 1.48 -5.71 -5.76
N ARG A 263 0.68 -6.38 -6.58
CA ARG A 263 -0.28 -5.73 -7.47
C ARG A 263 -1.37 -4.97 -6.68
N GLY A 264 -1.88 -5.56 -5.60
CA GLY A 264 -2.81 -4.89 -4.70
C GLY A 264 -2.21 -3.62 -4.09
N SER A 265 -0.97 -3.72 -3.58
CA SER A 265 -0.26 -2.56 -3.00
C SER A 265 0.00 -1.46 -4.03
N VAL A 266 0.33 -1.80 -5.27
CA VAL A 266 0.51 -0.82 -6.36
C VAL A 266 -0.81 -0.13 -6.70
N ALA A 267 -1.92 -0.88 -6.79
CA ALA A 267 -3.24 -0.31 -7.04
C ALA A 267 -3.66 0.65 -5.90
N GLU A 268 -3.51 0.23 -4.65
CA GLU A 268 -3.79 1.09 -3.48
C GLU A 268 -2.93 2.36 -3.48
N ALA A 269 -1.63 2.23 -3.76
CA ALA A 269 -0.72 3.37 -3.82
C ALA A 269 -1.10 4.36 -4.92
N LEU A 270 -1.56 3.89 -6.07
CA LEU A 270 -2.06 4.73 -7.16
C LEU A 270 -3.32 5.49 -6.72
N GLY A 271 -4.25 4.82 -6.03
CA GLY A 271 -5.41 5.48 -5.41
C GLY A 271 -5.02 6.54 -4.38
N ASP A 272 -4.01 6.25 -3.56
CA ASP A 272 -3.48 7.17 -2.54
C ASP A 272 -2.85 8.44 -3.15
N CYS A 273 -2.27 8.36 -4.35
CA CYS A 273 -1.79 9.53 -5.07
C CYS A 273 -2.91 10.52 -5.42
N GLY A 274 -4.14 10.05 -5.53
CA GLY A 274 -5.32 10.88 -5.75
C GLY A 274 -5.40 11.54 -7.13
N VAL A 275 -4.56 11.17 -8.10
CA VAL A 275 -4.51 11.77 -9.44
C VAL A 275 -5.22 10.85 -10.43
N ALA A 276 -6.33 11.30 -11.01
CA ALA A 276 -7.07 10.52 -12.02
C ALA A 276 -6.53 10.72 -13.44
N PHE A 277 -5.99 11.91 -13.71
CA PHE A 277 -5.58 12.36 -15.04
C PHE A 277 -4.12 12.81 -15.02
N ASP A 278 -3.40 12.55 -16.10
CA ASP A 278 -2.05 13.07 -16.28
C ASP A 278 -2.03 14.59 -16.52
N LEU A 279 -0.84 15.18 -16.60
CA LEU A 279 -0.67 16.62 -16.79
C LEU A 279 -1.27 17.15 -18.11
N ASN A 280 -1.47 16.28 -19.08
CA ASN A 280 -2.07 16.61 -20.39
C ASN A 280 -3.59 16.35 -20.40
N GLY A 281 -4.16 15.88 -19.29
CA GLY A 281 -5.56 15.52 -19.16
C GLY A 281 -5.87 14.10 -19.68
N GLY A 282 -4.86 13.26 -19.92
CA GLY A 282 -5.03 11.85 -20.26
C GLY A 282 -5.52 11.04 -19.05
N SER A 283 -6.37 10.04 -19.30
CA SER A 283 -7.04 9.22 -18.29
C SER A 283 -6.22 8.01 -17.81
N GLY A 284 -4.95 7.91 -18.20
CA GLY A 284 -4.14 6.69 -18.05
C GLY A 284 -4.08 6.11 -16.62
N PHE A 285 -4.26 6.93 -15.58
CA PHE A 285 -4.21 6.44 -14.21
C PHE A 285 -5.53 5.75 -13.79
N ILE A 286 -6.67 6.37 -14.08
CA ILE A 286 -7.96 5.75 -13.81
C ILE A 286 -8.20 4.56 -14.74
N ASP A 287 -7.74 4.64 -15.99
CA ASP A 287 -7.83 3.54 -16.96
C ASP A 287 -7.06 2.33 -16.45
N ALA A 288 -5.82 2.49 -15.97
CA ALA A 288 -5.03 1.39 -15.43
C ALA A 288 -5.72 0.66 -14.26
N LEU A 289 -6.39 1.41 -13.39
CA LEU A 289 -7.14 0.83 -12.28
C LEU A 289 -8.40 0.10 -12.75
N LEU A 290 -9.17 0.69 -13.67
CA LEU A 290 -10.41 0.09 -14.15
C LEU A 290 -10.12 -1.11 -15.07
N ASP A 291 -9.10 -1.05 -15.92
CA ASP A 291 -8.66 -2.20 -16.72
C ASP A 291 -8.24 -3.38 -15.82
N THR A 292 -7.58 -3.09 -14.70
CA THR A 292 -7.22 -4.12 -13.71
C THR A 292 -8.46 -4.68 -13.02
N ALA A 293 -9.38 -3.82 -12.60
CA ALA A 293 -10.60 -4.22 -11.88
C ALA A 293 -11.55 -5.07 -12.73
N THR A 294 -11.68 -4.74 -14.02
CA THR A 294 -12.61 -5.40 -14.96
C THR A 294 -12.04 -6.63 -15.63
N LYS A 295 -10.75 -6.93 -15.48
CA LYS A 295 -10.08 -8.06 -16.13
C LYS A 295 -10.45 -9.39 -15.43
N PRO A 296 -11.24 -10.30 -16.05
CA PRO A 296 -11.71 -11.51 -15.36
C PRO A 296 -10.58 -12.49 -14.98
N THR A 297 -9.43 -12.41 -15.66
CA THR A 297 -8.26 -13.27 -15.36
C THR A 297 -7.40 -12.72 -14.25
N GLU A 298 -7.68 -11.51 -13.74
CA GLU A 298 -6.97 -10.92 -12.63
C GLU A 298 -7.48 -11.51 -11.31
N HIS A 299 -6.61 -11.58 -10.31
CA HIS A 299 -6.96 -12.09 -9.00
C HIS A 299 -8.01 -11.21 -8.31
N LEU A 300 -9.05 -11.82 -7.71
CA LEU A 300 -10.19 -11.14 -7.10
C LEU A 300 -9.78 -10.02 -6.12
N ARG A 301 -8.80 -10.28 -5.27
CA ARG A 301 -8.28 -9.29 -4.32
C ARG A 301 -7.69 -8.07 -5.03
N VAL A 302 -6.91 -8.28 -6.09
CA VAL A 302 -6.31 -7.19 -6.88
C VAL A 302 -7.39 -6.36 -7.57
N ARG A 303 -8.41 -7.02 -8.14
CA ARG A 303 -9.56 -6.36 -8.78
C ARG A 303 -10.30 -5.47 -7.78
N ALA A 304 -10.58 -5.99 -6.58
CA ALA A 304 -11.25 -5.23 -5.52
C ALA A 304 -10.42 -4.02 -5.03
N SER A 305 -9.11 -4.22 -4.83
CA SER A 305 -8.20 -3.12 -4.45
C SER A 305 -8.09 -2.07 -5.55
N ALA A 306 -8.03 -2.46 -6.82
CA ALA A 306 -8.00 -1.52 -7.95
C ALA A 306 -9.31 -0.71 -8.07
N LEU A 307 -10.45 -1.36 -7.87
CA LEU A 307 -11.73 -0.69 -7.87
C LEU A 307 -11.86 0.31 -6.72
N ARG A 308 -11.49 -0.10 -5.50
CA ARG A 308 -11.41 0.81 -4.36
C ARG A 308 -10.50 1.99 -4.64
N ALA A 309 -9.31 1.75 -5.19
CA ALA A 309 -8.35 2.78 -5.54
C ALA A 309 -8.93 3.79 -6.55
N SER A 310 -9.68 3.33 -7.56
CA SER A 310 -10.32 4.20 -8.54
C SER A 310 -11.29 5.19 -7.88
N THR A 311 -11.98 4.79 -6.80
CA THR A 311 -12.90 5.66 -6.05
C THR A 311 -12.18 6.70 -5.16
N GLN A 312 -10.87 6.59 -4.99
CA GLN A 312 -10.04 7.51 -4.20
C GLN A 312 -9.40 8.61 -5.05
N LEU A 313 -9.43 8.47 -6.38
CA LEU A 313 -8.87 9.45 -7.30
C LEU A 313 -9.69 10.76 -7.32
N ASN A 314 -9.04 11.84 -7.71
CA ASN A 314 -9.70 13.15 -7.91
C ASN A 314 -10.49 13.15 -9.21
N TRP A 315 -11.75 12.76 -9.14
CA TRP A 315 -12.65 12.76 -10.29
C TRP A 315 -13.00 14.16 -10.76
N ASN A 316 -13.33 14.26 -12.05
CA ASN A 316 -13.89 15.45 -12.68
C ASN A 316 -15.17 15.08 -13.45
N GLY A 317 -15.80 16.06 -14.09
CA GLY A 317 -17.05 15.86 -14.82
C GLY A 317 -16.98 14.90 -16.03
N THR A 318 -15.78 14.48 -16.45
CA THR A 318 -15.59 13.51 -17.54
C THR A 318 -15.47 12.06 -17.05
N THR A 319 -15.40 11.84 -15.75
CA THR A 319 -15.30 10.50 -15.16
C THR A 319 -16.60 9.71 -15.41
N ASN A 320 -16.48 8.49 -15.93
CA ASN A 320 -17.64 7.61 -16.18
C ASN A 320 -18.13 6.94 -14.87
N VAL A 321 -18.85 7.71 -14.07
CA VAL A 321 -19.40 7.24 -12.79
C VAL A 321 -20.32 6.02 -12.95
N PRO A 322 -21.25 5.96 -13.96
CA PRO A 322 -22.08 4.78 -14.19
C PRO A 322 -21.27 3.50 -14.38
N LEU A 323 -20.16 3.55 -15.12
CA LEU A 323 -19.27 2.39 -15.30
C LEU A 323 -18.69 1.93 -13.95
N ILE A 324 -18.12 2.84 -13.16
CA ILE A 324 -17.51 2.50 -11.87
C ILE A 324 -18.55 1.87 -10.92
N LEU A 325 -19.77 2.38 -10.89
CA LEU A 325 -20.84 1.83 -10.08
C LEU A 325 -21.25 0.42 -10.53
N HIS A 326 -21.35 0.23 -11.83
CA HIS A 326 -21.70 -1.07 -12.42
C HIS A 326 -20.63 -2.12 -12.10
N GLU A 327 -19.36 -1.81 -12.38
CA GLU A 327 -18.23 -2.72 -12.11
C GLU A 327 -18.10 -3.04 -10.61
N THR A 328 -18.38 -2.06 -9.74
CA THR A 328 -18.41 -2.30 -8.29
C THR A 328 -19.51 -3.29 -7.91
N ALA A 329 -20.71 -3.14 -8.48
CA ALA A 329 -21.83 -4.03 -8.20
C ALA A 329 -21.60 -5.45 -8.79
N GLU A 330 -21.05 -5.56 -10.00
CA GLU A 330 -20.68 -6.84 -10.61
C GLU A 330 -19.64 -7.58 -9.74
N LEU A 331 -18.62 -6.90 -9.25
CA LEU A 331 -17.62 -7.53 -8.39
C LEU A 331 -18.19 -7.93 -7.02
N VAL A 332 -19.13 -7.16 -6.45
CA VAL A 332 -19.87 -7.57 -5.24
C VAL A 332 -20.69 -8.84 -5.51
N LEU A 333 -21.33 -8.95 -6.67
CA LEU A 333 -22.10 -10.15 -7.04
C LEU A 333 -21.18 -11.37 -7.18
N GLU A 334 -20.02 -11.22 -7.80
CA GLU A 334 -19.03 -12.27 -7.93
C GLU A 334 -18.51 -12.75 -6.55
N VAL A 335 -18.20 -11.83 -5.65
CA VAL A 335 -17.82 -12.14 -4.25
C VAL A 335 -18.93 -12.90 -3.54
N ALA A 336 -20.20 -12.48 -3.71
CA ALA A 336 -21.36 -13.13 -3.12
C ALA A 336 -21.56 -14.56 -3.62
N GLN A 337 -21.40 -14.78 -4.91
CA GLN A 337 -21.49 -16.11 -5.52
C GLN A 337 -20.35 -17.02 -5.03
N GLY A 338 -19.13 -16.51 -4.99
CA GLY A 338 -17.96 -17.22 -4.45
C GLY A 338 -18.15 -17.59 -2.96
N TYR A 339 -18.68 -16.64 -2.16
CA TYR A 339 -18.99 -16.88 -0.75
C TYR A 339 -20.04 -17.99 -0.59
N ASN A 340 -21.17 -17.93 -1.34
CA ASN A 340 -22.20 -18.97 -1.27
C ASN A 340 -21.69 -20.33 -1.74
N ALA A 341 -20.83 -20.38 -2.75
CA ALA A 341 -20.20 -21.60 -3.21
C ALA A 341 -19.29 -22.21 -2.12
N ALA A 342 -18.52 -21.39 -1.41
CA ALA A 342 -17.68 -21.84 -0.29
C ALA A 342 -18.53 -22.38 0.87
N VAL A 343 -19.62 -21.70 1.22
CA VAL A 343 -20.57 -22.15 2.27
C VAL A 343 -21.21 -23.48 1.88
N ALA A 344 -21.68 -23.63 0.65
CA ALA A 344 -22.29 -24.87 0.16
C ALA A 344 -21.31 -26.04 0.15
N ALA A 345 -20.04 -25.78 -0.19
CA ALA A 345 -18.99 -26.78 -0.17
C ALA A 345 -18.52 -27.14 1.25
N LYS A 346 -19.06 -26.50 2.30
CA LYS A 346 -18.59 -26.62 3.70
C LYS A 346 -17.09 -26.39 3.84
N LYS A 347 -16.50 -25.68 2.88
CA LYS A 347 -15.13 -25.19 2.98
C LYS A 347 -15.20 -23.98 3.91
N GLY A 348 -14.39 -24.00 4.96
CA GLY A 348 -14.23 -22.80 5.79
C GLY A 348 -13.89 -21.60 4.90
N LEU A 349 -14.17 -20.39 5.36
CA LEU A 349 -13.68 -19.16 4.70
C LEU A 349 -12.15 -19.02 4.92
N GLU A 350 -11.43 -20.12 4.73
CA GLU A 350 -9.98 -20.19 4.85
C GLU A 350 -9.29 -19.37 3.74
N ASN A 351 -10.02 -19.13 2.64
CA ASN A 351 -9.56 -18.21 1.63
C ASN A 351 -9.78 -16.76 2.10
N ALA A 352 -8.70 -16.12 2.56
CA ALA A 352 -8.70 -14.72 2.99
C ALA A 352 -9.09 -13.71 1.89
N ASP A 353 -9.12 -14.14 0.63
CA ASP A 353 -9.38 -13.24 -0.51
C ASP A 353 -10.81 -12.71 -0.53
N LEU A 354 -11.80 -13.55 -0.22
CA LEU A 354 -13.21 -13.12 -0.19
C LEU A 354 -13.49 -12.07 0.89
N PRO A 355 -13.05 -12.23 2.16
CA PRO A 355 -13.19 -11.20 3.17
C PRO A 355 -12.45 -9.90 2.83
N HIS A 356 -11.25 -9.99 2.25
CA HIS A 356 -10.49 -8.80 1.85
C HIS A 356 -11.17 -8.06 0.69
N ALA A 357 -11.57 -8.78 -0.37
CA ALA A 357 -12.30 -8.19 -1.48
C ALA A 357 -13.60 -7.52 -1.02
N ASN A 358 -14.37 -8.20 -0.15
CA ASN A 358 -15.59 -7.64 0.41
C ASN A 358 -15.33 -6.35 1.21
N MET A 359 -14.24 -6.28 1.98
CA MET A 359 -13.86 -5.08 2.71
C MET A 359 -13.48 -3.93 1.77
N ASP A 360 -12.69 -4.20 0.73
CA ASP A 360 -12.31 -3.19 -0.26
C ASP A 360 -13.54 -2.65 -1.00
N LEU A 361 -14.48 -3.51 -1.37
CA LEU A 361 -15.74 -3.11 -2.00
C LEU A 361 -16.61 -2.27 -1.07
N TYR A 362 -16.68 -2.61 0.22
CA TYR A 362 -17.32 -1.77 1.22
C TYR A 362 -16.67 -0.39 1.32
N LEU A 363 -15.35 -0.36 1.41
CA LEU A 363 -14.57 0.88 1.51
C LEU A 363 -14.64 1.72 0.23
N SER A 364 -14.98 1.13 -0.93
CA SER A 364 -15.23 1.87 -2.17
C SER A 364 -16.40 2.84 -2.04
N PHE A 365 -17.41 2.54 -1.24
CA PHE A 365 -18.57 3.41 -1.02
C PHE A 365 -18.39 4.37 0.16
N GLN A 366 -17.71 3.96 1.21
CA GLN A 366 -17.73 4.68 2.47
C GLN A 366 -16.58 5.69 2.60
N PRO A 367 -16.86 6.89 3.10
CA PRO A 367 -15.81 7.76 3.57
C PRO A 367 -15.09 7.09 4.74
N MET A 368 -13.78 7.19 4.77
CA MET A 368 -13.05 6.93 5.99
C MET A 368 -13.56 7.85 7.11
N THR A 369 -13.38 7.45 8.37
CA THR A 369 -13.82 8.22 9.55
C THR A 369 -13.41 9.69 9.46
N ALA A 370 -14.07 10.59 10.18
CA ALA A 370 -13.82 12.04 10.16
C ALA A 370 -12.34 12.41 10.35
N VAL A 371 -11.57 11.62 11.11
CA VAL A 371 -10.11 11.77 11.26
C VAL A 371 -9.38 11.48 9.95
N GLN A 372 -9.90 10.57 9.15
CA GLN A 372 -9.34 10.16 7.84
C GLN A 372 -9.92 11.00 6.68
N ALA A 373 -11.07 11.65 6.86
CA ALA A 373 -11.65 12.57 5.88
C ALA A 373 -10.74 13.78 5.58
N ASN A 374 -9.93 14.19 6.56
CA ASN A 374 -8.90 15.22 6.35
C ASN A 374 -7.71 14.74 5.51
N THR A 375 -7.60 13.45 5.20
CA THR A 375 -6.51 12.85 4.44
C THR A 375 -6.87 12.49 3.00
N LEU A 376 -7.89 13.10 2.41
CA LEU A 376 -8.25 13.00 0.97
C LEU A 376 -8.72 11.61 0.48
N LYS A 377 -9.05 10.66 1.35
CA LYS A 377 -9.62 9.39 0.92
C LYS A 377 -11.12 9.48 0.75
N TRP A 378 -11.58 9.51 -0.49
CA TRP A 378 -12.96 9.71 -0.86
C TRP A 378 -13.55 8.42 -1.45
N GLY A 379 -14.40 7.73 -0.73
CA GLY A 379 -15.25 6.72 -1.35
C GLY A 379 -16.34 7.35 -2.20
N LEU A 380 -17.06 6.55 -2.97
CA LEU A 380 -18.13 6.96 -3.89
C LEU A 380 -19.14 7.94 -3.27
N LEU A 381 -19.52 7.73 -2.01
CA LEU A 381 -20.47 8.61 -1.31
C LEU A 381 -19.93 10.04 -1.05
N ASN A 382 -18.62 10.24 -1.09
CA ASN A 382 -18.02 11.57 -0.94
C ASN A 382 -17.69 12.20 -2.29
N GLN A 383 -17.41 11.40 -3.31
CA GLN A 383 -17.17 11.92 -4.66
C GLN A 383 -18.36 12.78 -5.17
N ILE A 384 -19.59 12.44 -4.78
CA ILE A 384 -20.77 13.20 -5.16
C ILE A 384 -20.82 14.63 -4.62
N ALA A 385 -20.01 14.98 -3.64
CA ALA A 385 -19.87 16.35 -3.16
C ALA A 385 -18.97 17.21 -4.06
N ARG A 386 -18.27 16.62 -5.02
CA ARG A 386 -17.34 17.33 -5.91
C ARG A 386 -18.10 18.04 -7.05
N PRO A 387 -17.56 19.19 -7.51
CA PRO A 387 -18.10 19.88 -8.68
C PRO A 387 -18.12 18.96 -9.92
N GLY A 388 -19.25 18.94 -10.64
CA GLY A 388 -19.41 18.13 -11.85
C GLY A 388 -19.75 16.65 -11.60
N ILE A 389 -19.71 16.16 -10.35
CA ILE A 389 -20.04 14.79 -9.99
C ILE A 389 -21.39 14.68 -9.27
N GLY A 390 -21.86 15.74 -8.64
CA GLY A 390 -23.06 15.75 -7.80
C GLY A 390 -24.33 15.25 -8.49
N GLN A 391 -24.43 15.40 -9.81
CA GLN A 391 -25.54 14.86 -10.63
C GLN A 391 -25.68 13.33 -10.52
N HIS A 392 -24.59 12.61 -10.21
CA HIS A 392 -24.58 11.15 -10.04
C HIS A 392 -25.00 10.71 -8.62
N GLY A 393 -25.29 11.65 -7.71
CA GLY A 393 -25.65 11.37 -6.32
C GLY A 393 -26.78 10.34 -6.14
N PRO A 394 -27.91 10.46 -6.88
CA PRO A 394 -28.97 9.47 -6.81
C PRO A 394 -28.51 8.06 -7.24
N ALA A 395 -27.73 7.94 -8.31
CA ALA A 395 -27.21 6.67 -8.81
C ALA A 395 -26.23 6.02 -7.81
N VAL A 396 -25.31 6.80 -7.23
CA VAL A 396 -24.37 6.31 -6.20
C VAL A 396 -25.13 5.79 -4.97
N LYS A 397 -26.14 6.51 -4.51
CA LYS A 397 -26.97 6.07 -3.38
C LYS A 397 -27.77 4.81 -3.70
N ALA A 398 -28.31 4.70 -4.91
CA ALA A 398 -29.04 3.52 -5.36
C ALA A 398 -28.12 2.29 -5.45
N ALA A 399 -26.92 2.43 -6.01
CA ALA A 399 -25.90 1.39 -6.02
C ALA A 399 -25.54 0.94 -4.60
N TYR A 400 -25.28 1.88 -3.69
CA TYR A 400 -24.97 1.56 -2.30
C TYR A 400 -26.08 0.77 -1.62
N VAL A 401 -27.34 1.17 -1.81
CA VAL A 401 -28.50 0.44 -1.26
C VAL A 401 -28.61 -0.98 -1.83
N ALA A 402 -28.26 -1.18 -3.10
CA ALA A 402 -28.29 -2.50 -3.73
C ALA A 402 -27.18 -3.43 -3.22
N VAL A 403 -25.95 -2.93 -3.02
CA VAL A 403 -24.79 -3.76 -2.62
C VAL A 403 -24.70 -3.98 -1.11
N LEU A 404 -25.15 -3.03 -0.30
CA LEU A 404 -24.97 -3.03 1.15
C LEU A 404 -25.51 -4.29 1.86
N PRO A 405 -26.71 -4.82 1.55
CA PRO A 405 -27.22 -6.02 2.20
C PRO A 405 -26.32 -7.24 2.02
N VAL A 406 -25.72 -7.38 0.82
CA VAL A 406 -24.80 -8.48 0.49
C VAL A 406 -23.50 -8.35 1.28
N ILE A 407 -22.89 -7.18 1.24
CA ILE A 407 -21.64 -6.88 1.96
C ILE A 407 -21.80 -7.10 3.46
N GLN A 408 -22.89 -6.56 4.04
CA GLN A 408 -23.18 -6.72 5.47
C GLN A 408 -23.46 -8.17 5.87
N HIS A 409 -24.10 -8.95 5.00
CA HIS A 409 -24.33 -10.36 5.28
C HIS A 409 -23.01 -11.13 5.45
N ILE A 410 -22.04 -10.94 4.53
CA ILE A 410 -20.70 -11.56 4.60
C ILE A 410 -19.99 -11.16 5.89
N VAL A 411 -19.99 -9.87 6.23
CA VAL A 411 -19.33 -9.36 7.45
C VAL A 411 -19.97 -9.93 8.71
N SER A 412 -21.29 -9.94 8.79
CA SER A 412 -22.04 -10.38 9.98
C SER A 412 -21.88 -11.89 10.22
N ASN A 413 -21.67 -12.69 9.17
CA ASN A 413 -21.58 -14.14 9.23
C ASN A 413 -20.12 -14.64 9.03
N SER A 414 -19.13 -13.80 9.23
CA SER A 414 -17.70 -14.16 9.04
C SER A 414 -17.22 -15.28 9.99
N LYS A 415 -17.78 -15.39 11.20
CA LYS A 415 -17.41 -16.42 12.19
C LYS A 415 -18.12 -17.76 11.95
N VAL A 416 -19.40 -17.70 11.55
CA VAL A 416 -20.21 -18.88 11.20
C VAL A 416 -20.83 -18.59 9.85
N PRO A 417 -20.21 -19.07 8.75
CA PRO A 417 -20.66 -18.77 7.41
C PRO A 417 -22.09 -19.27 7.15
N VAL A 418 -22.97 -18.35 6.77
CA VAL A 418 -24.35 -18.60 6.38
C VAL A 418 -24.57 -18.08 4.97
N ALA A 419 -25.19 -18.86 4.11
CA ALA A 419 -25.43 -18.46 2.72
C ALA A 419 -26.24 -17.14 2.63
N ILE A 420 -25.83 -16.28 1.72
CA ILE A 420 -26.54 -15.03 1.41
C ILE A 420 -27.94 -15.42 0.85
N PRO A 421 -29.01 -14.81 1.36
CA PRO A 421 -30.36 -15.06 0.84
C PRO A 421 -30.47 -14.85 -0.67
N ALA A 422 -31.08 -15.80 -1.37
CA ALA A 422 -31.23 -15.72 -2.83
C ALA A 422 -31.94 -14.43 -3.29
N ALA A 423 -32.86 -13.91 -2.49
CA ALA A 423 -33.53 -12.65 -2.79
C ALA A 423 -32.60 -11.45 -2.82
N GLN A 424 -31.56 -11.41 -1.95
CA GLN A 424 -30.56 -10.32 -1.95
C GLN A 424 -29.70 -10.40 -3.20
N ILE A 425 -29.25 -11.59 -3.60
CA ILE A 425 -28.49 -11.80 -4.82
C ILE A 425 -29.31 -11.43 -6.05
N ALA A 426 -30.56 -11.85 -6.11
CA ALA A 426 -31.45 -11.53 -7.21
C ALA A 426 -31.73 -10.02 -7.32
N ALA A 427 -31.91 -9.32 -6.19
CA ALA A 427 -32.06 -7.88 -6.17
C ALA A 427 -30.83 -7.15 -6.70
N LEU A 428 -29.64 -7.59 -6.31
CA LEU A 428 -28.36 -7.02 -6.81
C LEU A 428 -28.20 -7.27 -8.31
N ASP A 429 -28.43 -8.49 -8.78
CA ASP A 429 -28.36 -8.85 -10.21
C ASP A 429 -29.36 -8.04 -11.05
N ALA A 430 -30.59 -7.86 -10.55
CA ALA A 430 -31.59 -7.02 -11.22
C ALA A 430 -31.16 -5.55 -11.30
N TRP A 431 -30.52 -5.03 -10.23
CA TRP A 431 -29.97 -3.67 -10.24
C TRP A 431 -28.84 -3.53 -11.28
N ILE A 432 -27.92 -4.48 -11.35
CA ILE A 432 -26.80 -4.50 -12.33
C ILE A 432 -27.36 -4.46 -13.75
N LYS A 433 -28.32 -5.33 -14.08
CA LYS A 433 -28.94 -5.39 -15.40
C LYS A 433 -29.66 -4.10 -15.80
N ALA A 434 -30.32 -3.46 -14.83
CA ALA A 434 -31.06 -2.22 -15.06
C ALA A 434 -30.14 -0.99 -15.19
N ASN A 435 -28.90 -1.07 -14.71
CA ASN A 435 -27.95 0.04 -14.68
C ASN A 435 -26.66 -0.25 -15.49
N ALA A 436 -26.75 -1.12 -16.49
CA ALA A 436 -25.63 -1.39 -17.38
C ALA A 436 -25.19 -0.10 -18.10
N PRO A 437 -23.89 0.25 -18.08
CA PRO A 437 -23.40 1.46 -18.69
C PRO A 437 -23.51 1.37 -20.21
N THR A 438 -23.85 2.47 -20.86
CA THR A 438 -23.90 2.58 -22.32
C THR A 438 -22.51 2.71 -22.93
N ASP A 439 -21.57 3.22 -22.17
CA ASP A 439 -20.15 3.35 -22.55
C ASP A 439 -19.28 2.64 -21.52
N ARG A 440 -18.37 1.79 -21.97
CA ARG A 440 -17.40 1.07 -21.13
C ARG A 440 -16.02 1.74 -21.08
N LYS A 441 -15.88 2.95 -21.58
CA LYS A 441 -14.67 3.74 -21.43
C LYS A 441 -14.65 4.39 -20.05
N PRO A 442 -13.51 4.35 -19.34
CA PRO A 442 -13.36 4.95 -18.02
C PRO A 442 -13.64 6.45 -17.97
N THR A 443 -13.43 7.15 -19.09
CA THR A 443 -13.73 8.58 -19.22
C THR A 443 -14.50 8.86 -20.50
N THR A 444 -15.39 9.85 -20.44
CA THR A 444 -16.14 10.34 -21.62
C THR A 444 -15.34 11.34 -22.46
N ALA A 445 -14.15 11.74 -22.01
CA ALA A 445 -13.27 12.57 -22.80
C ALA A 445 -12.60 11.72 -23.87
N SER A 446 -12.80 12.08 -25.15
CA SER A 446 -11.98 11.52 -26.23
C SER A 446 -10.51 11.72 -25.89
N PRO A 447 -9.65 10.70 -26.01
CA PRO A 447 -8.23 10.89 -25.86
C PRO A 447 -7.81 11.96 -26.85
N LYS A 448 -7.31 13.10 -26.35
CA LYS A 448 -6.60 14.04 -27.23
C LYS A 448 -5.42 13.23 -27.78
N ALA A 449 -5.42 13.01 -29.10
CA ALA A 449 -4.28 12.43 -29.77
C ALA A 449 -3.03 13.18 -29.27
N VAL A 450 -2.13 12.42 -28.65
CA VAL A 450 -0.80 12.93 -28.27
C VAL A 450 -0.11 13.32 -29.58
N PRO A 451 0.36 14.54 -29.76
CA PRO A 451 1.06 14.97 -30.97
C PRO A 451 2.38 14.23 -31.16
#